data_1fd72650b81017e8ce8e88799b5ba910
#
_entry.id   1fd72650b81017e8ce8e88799b5ba910
#
_cell.length_a   1.000
_cell.length_b   1.000
_cell.length_c   1.000
_cell.angle_alpha   90.00
_cell.angle_beta   90.00
_cell.angle_gamma   90.00
#
_symmetry.space_group_name_H-M   'P 1'
#
loop_
_entity.id
_entity.type
_entity.pdbx_description
1 polymer ?
#
loop_
_entity_poly.entity_id
_entity_poly.type
_entity_poly.pdbx_seq_one_letter_code
_entity_poly.pdbx_strand_id
1 'polypeptide(L)'
;MSRKPLIAGNWKMNLNHFEAIALVQKIAFALPDKYYDKVDVTVLPPFTDLRSVQTLVDGDKLRLTYGGQDLSQHDSGAYTGEVSGAFLAKLGCTFVVVGHSERRTYHHEDDAVVAAKTAAALKYELTPIVCIGEHLDVREAGNHVIHCEEQLRGSLAGLSAEQIGKVVIAYEPVWAIGTGRVASAADAQEVCAAVRKELASLASPKIADSVRVLYGGSVNAKNVGEIVARDDIDGGLVGGASLDGEQFATLAAIAAGGPLP
;
A
#
# COMPACT_ATOMS: atom_id res chain seq x y z
N MET A 1 12.01 15.72 -9.28
CA MET A 1 12.36 14.35 -9.73
C MET A 1 11.06 13.56 -9.73
N SER A 2 10.78 12.75 -10.75
CA SER A 2 9.58 11.91 -10.73
C SER A 2 9.70 10.87 -9.61
N ARG A 3 8.62 10.69 -8.85
CA ARG A 3 8.54 9.63 -7.83
C ARG A 3 8.57 8.26 -8.52
N LYS A 4 9.34 7.32 -7.99
CA LYS A 4 9.37 5.94 -8.51
C LYS A 4 8.05 5.25 -8.18
N PRO A 5 7.29 4.73 -9.15
CA PRO A 5 6.04 4.03 -8.88
C PRO A 5 6.22 2.84 -7.94
N LEU A 6 5.19 2.57 -7.12
CA LEU A 6 5.10 1.39 -6.25
C LEU A 6 3.87 0.57 -6.60
N ILE A 7 4.06 -0.70 -6.91
CA ILE A 7 2.98 -1.68 -7.06
C ILE A 7 3.06 -2.64 -5.88
N ALA A 8 2.10 -2.50 -4.96
CA ALA A 8 2.00 -3.26 -3.72
C ALA A 8 0.85 -4.26 -3.81
N GLY A 9 1.15 -5.54 -3.74
CA GLY A 9 0.17 -6.63 -3.82
C GLY A 9 -0.34 -7.03 -2.45
N ASN A 10 -1.50 -6.53 -2.04
CA ASN A 10 -2.17 -6.95 -0.83
C ASN A 10 -2.96 -8.25 -1.08
N TRP A 11 -2.41 -9.37 -0.60
CA TRP A 11 -3.04 -10.68 -0.79
C TRP A 11 -4.25 -10.91 0.12
N LYS A 12 -4.43 -10.02 1.10
CA LYS A 12 -5.50 -10.16 2.10
C LYS A 12 -5.40 -11.54 2.80
N MET A 13 -6.52 -12.18 3.11
CA MET A 13 -6.55 -13.51 3.74
C MET A 13 -6.66 -14.59 2.67
N ASN A 14 -5.66 -14.69 1.80
CA ASN A 14 -5.60 -15.70 0.75
C ASN A 14 -4.22 -16.36 0.72
N LEU A 15 -4.19 -17.56 0.16
CA LEU A 15 -3.03 -18.42 -0.01
C LEU A 15 -2.53 -19.02 1.33
N ASN A 16 -1.82 -20.10 1.20
CA ASN A 16 -1.00 -20.68 2.25
C ASN A 16 0.48 -20.55 1.87
N HIS A 17 1.37 -20.91 2.76
CA HIS A 17 2.81 -20.72 2.57
C HIS A 17 3.40 -21.43 1.33
N PHE A 18 2.82 -22.55 0.86
CA PHE A 18 3.25 -23.19 -0.38
C PHE A 18 2.78 -22.42 -1.62
N GLU A 19 1.53 -21.98 -1.61
CA GLU A 19 0.95 -21.16 -2.68
C GLU A 19 1.65 -19.79 -2.75
N ALA A 20 2.02 -19.23 -1.60
CA ALA A 20 2.79 -17.99 -1.50
C ALA A 20 4.16 -18.11 -2.19
N ILE A 21 4.90 -19.22 -1.94
CA ILE A 21 6.16 -19.51 -2.62
C ILE A 21 5.94 -19.57 -4.13
N ALA A 22 4.96 -20.35 -4.59
CA ALA A 22 4.68 -20.51 -6.01
C ALA A 22 4.31 -19.18 -6.68
N LEU A 23 3.52 -18.33 -6.00
CA LEU A 23 3.14 -17.02 -6.52
C LEU A 23 4.32 -16.07 -6.62
N VAL A 24 5.18 -15.98 -5.60
CA VAL A 24 6.38 -15.14 -5.63
C VAL A 24 7.33 -15.57 -6.77
N GLN A 25 7.52 -16.88 -6.97
CA GLN A 25 8.33 -17.41 -8.08
C GLN A 25 7.72 -17.01 -9.44
N LYS A 26 6.39 -17.12 -9.58
CA LYS A 26 5.71 -16.70 -10.80
C LYS A 26 5.91 -15.21 -11.09
N ILE A 27 5.76 -14.35 -10.08
CA ILE A 27 5.96 -12.89 -10.23
C ILE A 27 7.41 -12.62 -10.65
N ALA A 28 8.39 -13.19 -9.94
CA ALA A 28 9.80 -12.98 -10.22
C ALA A 28 10.21 -13.49 -11.61
N PHE A 29 9.67 -14.62 -12.04
CA PHE A 29 9.92 -15.15 -13.39
C PHE A 29 9.26 -14.32 -14.50
N ALA A 30 8.04 -13.82 -14.26
CA ALA A 30 7.27 -13.06 -15.24
C ALA A 30 7.74 -11.60 -15.40
N LEU A 31 8.39 -11.00 -14.37
CA LEU A 31 8.83 -9.60 -14.41
C LEU A 31 10.34 -9.50 -14.62
N PRO A 32 10.81 -9.14 -15.83
CA PRO A 32 12.23 -8.97 -16.12
C PRO A 32 12.90 -7.90 -15.23
N ASP A 33 14.16 -8.14 -14.86
CA ASP A 33 14.96 -7.31 -13.95
C ASP A 33 15.00 -5.83 -14.31
N LYS A 34 15.01 -5.50 -15.60
CA LYS A 34 15.03 -4.11 -16.09
C LYS A 34 13.87 -3.24 -15.59
N TYR A 35 12.74 -3.87 -15.20
CA TYR A 35 11.58 -3.14 -14.68
C TYR A 35 11.76 -2.71 -13.24
N TYR A 36 12.46 -3.50 -12.41
CA TYR A 36 12.73 -3.14 -11.02
C TYR A 36 13.58 -1.87 -10.86
N ASP A 37 14.26 -1.42 -11.91
CA ASP A 37 14.95 -0.11 -11.90
C ASP A 37 13.96 1.05 -11.98
N LYS A 38 12.77 0.82 -12.53
CA LYS A 38 11.75 1.84 -12.82
C LYS A 38 10.51 1.77 -11.94
N VAL A 39 10.25 0.64 -11.29
CA VAL A 39 9.11 0.42 -10.40
C VAL A 39 9.54 -0.39 -9.19
N ASP A 40 9.04 -0.01 -8.01
CA ASP A 40 9.15 -0.84 -6.81
C ASP A 40 7.98 -1.84 -6.80
N VAL A 41 8.29 -3.10 -6.51
CA VAL A 41 7.29 -4.17 -6.42
C VAL A 41 7.38 -4.80 -5.05
N THR A 42 6.27 -4.85 -4.34
CA THR A 42 6.19 -5.49 -3.02
C THR A 42 4.99 -6.41 -2.93
N VAL A 43 5.13 -7.49 -2.20
CA VAL A 43 4.02 -8.40 -1.85
C VAL A 43 3.74 -8.33 -0.36
N LEU A 44 2.47 -8.35 0.00
CA LEU A 44 1.98 -8.24 1.37
C LEU A 44 1.16 -9.51 1.67
N PRO A 45 1.84 -10.63 2.00
CA PRO A 45 1.20 -11.90 2.30
C PRO A 45 0.61 -11.91 3.72
N PRO A 46 -0.27 -12.87 4.06
CA PRO A 46 -0.61 -13.18 5.45
C PRO A 46 0.63 -13.39 6.31
N PHE A 47 0.54 -13.08 7.61
CA PHE A 47 1.67 -13.22 8.54
C PHE A 47 2.26 -14.63 8.57
N THR A 48 1.42 -15.67 8.41
CA THR A 48 1.82 -17.08 8.36
C THR A 48 2.78 -17.41 7.23
N ASP A 49 2.81 -16.59 6.18
CA ASP A 49 3.55 -16.86 4.95
C ASP A 49 4.84 -16.03 4.83
N LEU A 50 4.96 -14.97 5.65
CA LEU A 50 6.08 -14.03 5.60
C LEU A 50 7.44 -14.72 5.69
N ARG A 51 7.59 -15.72 6.59
CA ARG A 51 8.86 -16.43 6.73
C ARG A 51 9.21 -17.24 5.48
N SER A 52 8.23 -17.85 4.83
CA SER A 52 8.42 -18.60 3.58
C SER A 52 8.81 -17.68 2.44
N VAL A 53 8.12 -16.53 2.31
CA VAL A 53 8.44 -15.50 1.32
C VAL A 53 9.85 -14.94 1.55
N GLN A 54 10.20 -14.59 2.79
CA GLN A 54 11.56 -14.16 3.15
C GLN A 54 12.61 -15.16 2.68
N THR A 55 12.45 -16.43 3.06
CA THR A 55 13.43 -17.47 2.75
C THR A 55 13.67 -17.59 1.24
N LEU A 56 12.60 -17.49 0.45
CA LEU A 56 12.67 -17.53 -1.01
C LEU A 56 13.36 -16.28 -1.57
N VAL A 57 12.92 -15.09 -1.14
CA VAL A 57 13.47 -13.82 -1.64
C VAL A 57 14.95 -13.70 -1.35
N ASP A 58 15.37 -14.04 -0.12
CA ASP A 58 16.78 -13.99 0.29
C ASP A 58 17.62 -15.06 -0.41
N GLY A 59 17.09 -16.30 -0.52
CA GLY A 59 17.79 -17.44 -1.12
C GLY A 59 18.03 -17.26 -2.62
N ASP A 60 17.02 -16.81 -3.34
CA ASP A 60 17.09 -16.62 -4.79
C ASP A 60 17.50 -15.18 -5.18
N LYS A 61 17.76 -14.31 -4.18
CA LYS A 61 18.14 -12.89 -4.36
C LYS A 61 17.17 -12.13 -5.25
N LEU A 62 15.88 -12.35 -5.02
CA LEU A 62 14.83 -11.71 -5.81
C LEU A 62 14.79 -10.22 -5.53
N ARG A 63 14.44 -9.42 -6.56
CA ARG A 63 14.44 -7.95 -6.46
C ARG A 63 13.14 -7.37 -5.88
N LEU A 64 12.06 -8.15 -5.84
CA LEU A 64 10.84 -7.72 -5.18
C LEU A 64 11.03 -7.68 -3.66
N THR A 65 10.30 -6.79 -3.00
CA THR A 65 10.26 -6.68 -1.55
C THR A 65 8.99 -7.33 -0.99
N TYR A 66 8.91 -7.45 0.32
CA TYR A 66 7.71 -7.96 1.01
C TYR A 66 7.45 -7.17 2.29
N GLY A 67 6.24 -7.34 2.83
CA GLY A 67 5.82 -6.63 4.02
C GLY A 67 4.59 -7.22 4.70
N GLY A 68 4.20 -6.60 5.82
CA GLY A 68 3.04 -7.01 6.59
C GLY A 68 1.73 -6.37 6.12
N GLN A 69 0.62 -7.04 6.40
CA GLN A 69 -0.72 -6.51 6.14
C GLN A 69 -1.26 -5.65 7.30
N ASP A 70 -0.57 -5.68 8.44
CA ASP A 70 -0.84 -4.91 9.65
C ASP A 70 0.35 -5.03 10.60
N LEU A 71 0.34 -4.26 11.69
CA LEU A 71 1.20 -4.46 12.86
C LEU A 71 0.50 -3.96 14.12
N SER A 72 1.00 -4.43 15.28
CA SER A 72 0.59 -3.92 16.58
C SER A 72 1.14 -2.52 16.83
N GLN A 73 0.37 -1.67 17.51
CA GLN A 73 0.86 -0.42 18.05
C GLN A 73 1.83 -0.63 19.24
N HIS A 74 1.91 -1.85 19.77
CA HIS A 74 2.71 -2.24 20.93
C HIS A 74 3.98 -2.96 20.52
N ASP A 75 5.06 -2.72 21.24
CA ASP A 75 6.36 -3.32 20.94
C ASP A 75 6.43 -4.81 21.30
N SER A 76 5.86 -5.17 22.45
CA SER A 76 5.87 -6.53 22.98
C SER A 76 4.95 -6.63 24.21
N GLY A 77 4.72 -7.82 24.73
CA GLY A 77 4.02 -8.03 25.99
C GLY A 77 2.76 -8.87 25.88
N ALA A 78 1.78 -8.62 26.76
CA ALA A 78 0.56 -9.41 26.90
C ALA A 78 -0.50 -9.01 25.86
N TYR A 79 -0.18 -9.19 24.59
CA TYR A 79 -1.03 -8.87 23.43
C TYR A 79 -1.17 -10.11 22.55
N THR A 80 -1.84 -11.13 23.07
CA THR A 80 -1.98 -12.42 22.41
C THR A 80 -2.59 -12.28 21.01
N GLY A 81 -1.88 -12.75 19.99
CA GLY A 81 -2.30 -12.68 18.57
C GLY A 81 -1.78 -11.46 17.81
N GLU A 82 -1.24 -10.44 18.50
CA GLU A 82 -0.65 -9.27 17.86
C GLU A 82 0.74 -9.55 17.27
N VAL A 83 1.07 -8.87 16.19
CA VAL A 83 2.38 -8.95 15.52
C VAL A 83 3.10 -7.61 15.65
N SER A 84 4.19 -7.59 16.41
CA SER A 84 5.00 -6.40 16.64
C SER A 84 5.76 -5.97 15.36
N GLY A 85 5.94 -4.67 15.19
CA GLY A 85 6.83 -4.11 14.16
C GLY A 85 8.26 -4.62 14.28
N ALA A 86 8.74 -4.92 15.49
CA ALA A 86 10.04 -5.54 15.72
C ALA A 86 10.18 -6.91 15.05
N PHE A 87 9.10 -7.71 15.01
CA PHE A 87 9.11 -9.02 14.36
C PHE A 87 9.15 -8.87 12.84
N LEU A 88 8.37 -7.94 12.29
CA LEU A 88 8.35 -7.66 10.85
C LEU A 88 9.71 -7.13 10.37
N ALA A 89 10.31 -6.19 11.10
CA ALA A 89 11.65 -5.68 10.80
C ALA A 89 12.71 -6.79 10.87
N LYS A 90 12.61 -7.69 11.86
CA LYS A 90 13.53 -8.83 11.97
C LYS A 90 13.39 -9.85 10.84
N LEU A 91 12.20 -9.95 10.25
CA LEU A 91 11.95 -10.73 9.04
C LEU A 91 12.41 -10.00 7.76
N GLY A 92 12.94 -8.77 7.84
CA GLY A 92 13.36 -8.01 6.65
C GLY A 92 12.21 -7.39 5.86
N CYS A 93 11.02 -7.27 6.45
CA CYS A 93 9.91 -6.56 5.81
C CYS A 93 10.31 -5.10 5.51
N THR A 94 9.96 -4.62 4.32
CA THR A 94 10.18 -3.22 3.92
C THR A 94 8.96 -2.36 4.20
N PHE A 95 7.77 -2.89 3.90
CA PHE A 95 6.50 -2.18 4.01
C PHE A 95 5.58 -2.83 5.03
N VAL A 96 4.62 -2.04 5.53
CA VAL A 96 3.49 -2.55 6.30
C VAL A 96 2.25 -1.72 6.01
N VAL A 97 1.12 -2.37 5.73
CA VAL A 97 -0.16 -1.68 5.58
C VAL A 97 -0.71 -1.35 6.96
N VAL A 98 -1.26 -0.15 7.12
CA VAL A 98 -1.96 0.28 8.34
C VAL A 98 -3.26 0.98 7.97
N GLY A 99 -4.30 0.76 8.77
CA GLY A 99 -5.60 1.39 8.59
C GLY A 99 -6.34 1.00 7.30
N HIS A 100 -6.05 -0.18 6.72
CA HIS A 100 -6.79 -0.70 5.58
C HIS A 100 -8.30 -0.69 5.87
N SER A 101 -9.13 -0.37 4.88
CA SER A 101 -10.59 -0.23 5.03
C SER A 101 -11.26 -1.43 5.70
N GLU A 102 -10.80 -2.65 5.43
CA GLU A 102 -11.28 -3.87 6.10
C GLU A 102 -10.96 -3.86 7.60
N ARG A 103 -9.81 -3.35 8.02
CA ARG A 103 -9.44 -3.25 9.44
C ARG A 103 -10.21 -2.16 10.16
N ARG A 104 -10.40 -1.02 9.51
CA ARG A 104 -11.29 0.03 10.03
C ARG A 104 -12.71 -0.50 10.24
N THR A 105 -13.23 -1.29 9.30
CA THR A 105 -14.60 -1.83 9.34
C THR A 105 -14.73 -3.00 10.33
N TYR A 106 -13.85 -4.01 10.24
CA TYR A 106 -14.04 -5.27 10.99
C TYR A 106 -13.35 -5.29 12.35
N HIS A 107 -12.30 -4.49 12.53
CA HIS A 107 -11.54 -4.39 13.77
C HIS A 107 -11.72 -3.04 14.48
N HIS A 108 -12.57 -2.16 13.93
CA HIS A 108 -12.90 -0.84 14.50
C HIS A 108 -11.65 0.03 14.75
N GLU A 109 -10.66 -0.07 13.85
CA GLU A 109 -9.47 0.77 13.90
C GLU A 109 -9.83 2.21 13.51
N ASP A 110 -9.81 3.10 14.47
CA ASP A 110 -9.98 4.54 14.25
C ASP A 110 -8.65 5.21 13.84
N ASP A 111 -8.70 6.51 13.56
CA ASP A 111 -7.50 7.24 13.14
C ASP A 111 -6.44 7.30 14.23
N ALA A 112 -6.81 7.28 15.52
CA ALA A 112 -5.85 7.28 16.61
C ALA A 112 -5.06 5.97 16.67
N VAL A 113 -5.73 4.82 16.47
CA VAL A 113 -5.09 3.51 16.34
C VAL A 113 -4.17 3.47 15.13
N VAL A 114 -4.61 4.00 13.98
CA VAL A 114 -3.80 4.03 12.76
C VAL A 114 -2.58 4.93 12.94
N ALA A 115 -2.71 6.09 13.60
CA ALA A 115 -1.57 6.96 13.92
C ALA A 115 -0.56 6.24 14.82
N ALA A 116 -1.02 5.53 15.85
CA ALA A 116 -0.15 4.76 16.74
C ALA A 116 0.59 3.63 15.98
N LYS A 117 -0.10 2.91 15.09
CA LYS A 117 0.50 1.89 14.22
C LYS A 117 1.49 2.49 13.24
N THR A 118 1.19 3.65 12.65
CA THR A 118 2.10 4.37 11.76
C THR A 118 3.40 4.75 12.48
N ALA A 119 3.28 5.28 13.71
CA ALA A 119 4.44 5.61 14.53
C ALA A 119 5.24 4.35 14.91
N ALA A 120 4.56 3.25 15.26
CA ALA A 120 5.20 1.97 15.57
C ALA A 120 5.96 1.41 14.35
N ALA A 121 5.41 1.49 13.14
CA ALA A 121 6.10 1.08 11.92
C ALA A 121 7.39 1.88 11.70
N LEU A 122 7.30 3.20 11.78
CA LEU A 122 8.44 4.10 11.60
C LEU A 122 9.54 3.90 12.66
N LYS A 123 9.16 3.54 13.89
CA LYS A 123 10.10 3.20 14.97
C LYS A 123 11.01 2.03 14.62
N TYR A 124 10.51 1.08 13.85
CA TYR A 124 11.24 -0.10 13.40
C TYR A 124 11.73 -0.02 11.95
N GLU A 125 11.81 1.21 11.42
CA GLU A 125 12.30 1.49 10.06
C GLU A 125 11.50 0.80 8.94
N LEU A 126 10.25 0.39 9.24
CA LEU A 126 9.30 -0.05 8.24
C LEU A 126 8.67 1.15 7.55
N THR A 127 8.39 1.04 6.27
CA THR A 127 7.64 2.06 5.52
C THR A 127 6.13 1.77 5.63
N PRO A 128 5.35 2.55 6.42
CA PRO A 128 3.92 2.33 6.49
C PRO A 128 3.22 2.78 5.20
N ILE A 129 2.32 1.92 4.70
CA ILE A 129 1.33 2.26 3.68
C ILE A 129 0.04 2.58 4.45
N VAL A 130 -0.21 3.88 4.64
CA VAL A 130 -1.35 4.38 5.42
C VAL A 130 -2.56 4.46 4.50
N CYS A 131 -3.59 3.67 4.80
CA CYS A 131 -4.83 3.61 4.01
C CYS A 131 -5.85 4.62 4.52
N ILE A 132 -6.42 5.37 3.58
CA ILE A 132 -7.53 6.30 3.77
C ILE A 132 -8.56 6.07 2.67
N GLY A 133 -9.82 6.41 2.95
CA GLY A 133 -10.87 6.30 1.92
C GLY A 133 -12.27 6.42 2.48
N GLU A 134 -13.21 6.71 1.61
CA GLU A 134 -14.60 6.98 1.96
C GLU A 134 -15.55 5.86 1.54
N HIS A 135 -16.64 5.74 2.28
CA HIS A 135 -17.80 4.92 1.94
C HIS A 135 -18.74 5.65 0.95
N LEU A 136 -19.68 4.89 0.38
CA LEU A 136 -20.56 5.38 -0.68
C LEU A 136 -21.43 6.56 -0.25
N ASP A 137 -21.96 6.53 0.94
CA ASP A 137 -22.80 7.60 1.51
C ASP A 137 -22.05 8.93 1.61
N VAL A 138 -20.78 8.88 2.00
CA VAL A 138 -19.88 10.05 2.05
C VAL A 138 -19.61 10.58 0.64
N ARG A 139 -19.38 9.67 -0.32
CA ARG A 139 -19.16 10.03 -1.73
C ARG A 139 -20.39 10.67 -2.34
N GLU A 140 -21.57 10.09 -2.16
CA GLU A 140 -22.83 10.60 -2.69
C GLU A 140 -23.23 11.95 -2.06
N ALA A 141 -22.82 12.20 -0.82
CA ALA A 141 -22.98 13.49 -0.15
C ALA A 141 -21.99 14.57 -0.63
N GLY A 142 -21.02 14.24 -1.48
CA GLY A 142 -19.99 15.17 -1.97
C GLY A 142 -18.91 15.51 -0.93
N ASN A 143 -18.83 14.78 0.17
CA ASN A 143 -17.91 15.03 1.29
C ASN A 143 -16.62 14.20 1.24
N HIS A 144 -16.39 13.44 0.17
CA HIS A 144 -15.29 12.47 0.06
C HIS A 144 -13.89 13.08 0.22
N VAL A 145 -13.66 14.27 -0.36
CA VAL A 145 -12.37 14.96 -0.24
C VAL A 145 -12.11 15.37 1.21
N ILE A 146 -13.07 16.06 1.84
CA ILE A 146 -12.94 16.54 3.23
C ILE A 146 -12.74 15.33 4.17
N HIS A 147 -13.53 14.28 3.98
CA HIS A 147 -13.41 13.04 4.77
C HIS A 147 -12.00 12.41 4.65
N CYS A 148 -11.47 12.28 3.43
CA CYS A 148 -10.13 11.74 3.22
C CYS A 148 -9.02 12.64 3.82
N GLU A 149 -9.16 13.97 3.74
CA GLU A 149 -8.24 14.92 4.38
C GLU A 149 -8.28 14.80 5.90
N GLU A 150 -9.47 14.69 6.52
CA GLU A 150 -9.62 14.51 7.98
C GLU A 150 -9.02 13.18 8.43
N GLN A 151 -9.31 12.09 7.71
CA GLN A 151 -8.79 10.78 8.00
C GLN A 151 -7.24 10.74 7.86
N LEU A 152 -6.69 11.44 6.86
CA LEU A 152 -5.24 11.60 6.69
C LEU A 152 -4.62 12.33 7.88
N ARG A 153 -5.18 13.48 8.29
CA ARG A 153 -4.71 14.24 9.47
C ARG A 153 -4.72 13.39 10.73
N GLY A 154 -5.83 12.68 10.97
CA GLY A 154 -5.98 11.80 12.11
C GLY A 154 -4.97 10.66 12.11
N SER A 155 -4.79 9.99 10.97
CA SER A 155 -3.89 8.85 10.80
C SER A 155 -2.40 9.21 10.85
N LEU A 156 -2.04 10.49 10.64
CA LEU A 156 -0.67 11.00 10.74
C LEU A 156 -0.44 11.87 11.99
N ALA A 157 -1.41 11.93 12.89
CA ALA A 157 -1.35 12.77 14.08
C ALA A 157 -0.11 12.42 14.94
N GLY A 158 0.59 13.45 15.41
CA GLY A 158 1.78 13.31 16.25
C GLY A 158 3.08 13.00 15.51
N LEU A 159 3.05 12.81 14.19
CA LEU A 159 4.27 12.61 13.40
C LEU A 159 4.95 13.94 13.09
N SER A 160 6.27 13.96 13.12
CA SER A 160 7.06 15.08 12.59
C SER A 160 7.01 15.13 11.07
N ALA A 161 7.32 16.31 10.49
CA ALA A 161 7.41 16.47 9.04
C ALA A 161 8.39 15.47 8.39
N GLU A 162 9.51 15.17 9.05
CA GLU A 162 10.46 14.17 8.56
C GLU A 162 9.84 12.75 8.55
N GLN A 163 9.07 12.41 9.56
CA GLN A 163 8.37 11.12 9.65
C GLN A 163 7.28 11.00 8.58
N ILE A 164 6.53 12.08 8.32
CA ILE A 164 5.55 12.15 7.21
C ILE A 164 6.23 11.90 5.87
N GLY A 165 7.46 12.37 5.68
CA GLY A 165 8.23 12.09 4.46
C GLY A 165 8.61 10.62 4.24
N LYS A 166 8.42 9.76 5.23
CA LYS A 166 8.77 8.32 5.18
C LYS A 166 7.56 7.40 5.01
N VAL A 167 6.35 7.94 4.91
CA VAL A 167 5.14 7.13 4.69
C VAL A 167 4.80 7.01 3.20
N VAL A 168 3.95 6.07 2.90
CA VAL A 168 3.20 5.96 1.64
C VAL A 168 1.73 6.09 1.99
N ILE A 169 0.96 6.82 1.19
CA ILE A 169 -0.50 6.91 1.38
C ILE A 169 -1.18 6.05 0.32
N ALA A 170 -2.23 5.31 0.70
CA ALA A 170 -3.07 4.58 -0.23
C ALA A 170 -4.51 5.08 -0.12
N TYR A 171 -5.02 5.64 -1.22
CA TYR A 171 -6.42 6.03 -1.32
C TYR A 171 -7.29 4.84 -1.74
N GLU A 172 -8.20 4.44 -0.89
CA GLU A 172 -9.15 3.36 -1.11
C GLU A 172 -10.56 3.93 -1.32
N PRO A 173 -11.11 4.00 -2.56
CA PRO A 173 -12.53 4.26 -2.75
C PRO A 173 -13.32 3.04 -2.25
N VAL A 174 -13.67 3.01 -0.95
CA VAL A 174 -14.25 1.82 -0.28
C VAL A 174 -15.52 1.35 -0.99
N TRP A 175 -16.30 2.30 -1.52
CA TRP A 175 -17.52 2.05 -2.31
C TRP A 175 -17.27 1.29 -3.63
N ALA A 176 -16.02 1.25 -4.11
CA ALA A 176 -15.63 0.56 -5.35
C ALA A 176 -14.86 -0.75 -5.09
N ILE A 177 -14.52 -1.07 -3.82
CA ILE A 177 -13.76 -2.28 -3.49
C ILE A 177 -14.70 -3.48 -3.38
N GLY A 178 -14.56 -4.46 -4.28
CA GLY A 178 -15.34 -5.71 -4.23
C GLY A 178 -16.83 -5.56 -4.56
N THR A 179 -17.28 -4.38 -4.98
CA THR A 179 -18.72 -4.10 -5.25
C THR A 179 -19.10 -4.24 -6.72
N GLY A 180 -18.12 -4.41 -7.61
CA GLY A 180 -18.31 -4.34 -9.07
C GLY A 180 -18.37 -2.91 -9.62
N ARG A 181 -18.40 -1.87 -8.79
CA ARG A 181 -18.22 -0.48 -9.19
C ARG A 181 -16.74 -0.20 -9.40
N VAL A 182 -16.41 0.73 -10.29
CA VAL A 182 -15.03 1.15 -10.58
C VAL A 182 -14.96 2.65 -10.49
N ALA A 183 -14.07 3.18 -9.65
CA ALA A 183 -13.75 4.60 -9.68
C ALA A 183 -12.97 4.91 -10.96
N SER A 184 -13.28 6.02 -11.61
CA SER A 184 -12.51 6.48 -12.78
C SER A 184 -11.14 6.99 -12.35
N ALA A 185 -10.20 7.07 -13.31
CA ALA A 185 -8.90 7.68 -13.05
C ALA A 185 -9.02 9.17 -12.66
N ALA A 186 -10.09 9.85 -13.09
CA ALA A 186 -10.37 11.23 -12.68
C ALA A 186 -10.84 11.31 -11.22
N ASP A 187 -11.71 10.40 -10.76
CA ASP A 187 -12.11 10.31 -9.35
C ASP A 187 -10.91 10.05 -8.45
N ALA A 188 -10.03 9.14 -8.87
CA ALA A 188 -8.80 8.83 -8.14
C ALA A 188 -7.86 10.04 -8.06
N GLN A 189 -7.65 10.74 -9.19
CA GLN A 189 -6.82 11.94 -9.27
C GLN A 189 -7.34 13.06 -8.36
N GLU A 190 -8.65 13.30 -8.32
CA GLU A 190 -9.26 14.32 -7.48
C GLU A 190 -8.86 14.16 -6.00
N VAL A 191 -9.03 12.95 -5.46
CA VAL A 191 -8.72 12.68 -4.06
C VAL A 191 -7.21 12.63 -3.83
N CYS A 192 -6.43 12.01 -4.71
CA CYS A 192 -4.98 11.94 -4.57
C CYS A 192 -4.31 13.33 -4.63
N ALA A 193 -4.83 14.25 -5.45
CA ALA A 193 -4.38 15.65 -5.47
C ALA A 193 -4.69 16.38 -4.16
N ALA A 194 -5.90 16.17 -3.60
CA ALA A 194 -6.28 16.73 -2.30
C ALA A 194 -5.38 16.17 -1.17
N VAL A 195 -5.12 14.86 -1.17
CA VAL A 195 -4.18 14.20 -0.25
C VAL A 195 -2.79 14.83 -0.33
N ARG A 196 -2.26 15.05 -1.52
CA ARG A 196 -0.94 15.68 -1.70
C ARG A 196 -0.91 17.11 -1.21
N LYS A 197 -1.98 17.87 -1.47
CA LYS A 197 -2.13 19.24 -0.95
C LYS A 197 -2.18 19.24 0.59
N GLU A 198 -2.88 18.31 1.19
CA GLU A 198 -2.95 18.19 2.65
C GLU A 198 -1.60 17.78 3.26
N LEU A 199 -0.86 16.86 2.64
CA LEU A 199 0.52 16.53 3.03
C LEU A 199 1.44 17.76 2.99
N ALA A 200 1.27 18.65 2.01
CA ALA A 200 2.03 19.89 1.94
C ALA A 200 1.70 20.85 3.10
N SER A 201 0.45 20.85 3.55
CA SER A 201 0.00 21.60 4.73
C SER A 201 0.56 21.03 6.03
N LEU A 202 0.54 19.69 6.17
CA LEU A 202 1.01 18.99 7.38
C LEU A 202 2.54 19.02 7.55
N ALA A 203 3.29 19.04 6.46
CA ALA A 203 4.74 18.97 6.50
C ALA A 203 5.41 20.11 5.71
N SER A 204 5.45 19.99 4.40
CA SER A 204 5.90 21.04 3.46
C SER A 204 5.65 20.58 2.01
N PRO A 205 5.60 21.50 1.02
CA PRO A 205 5.50 21.12 -0.38
C PRO A 205 6.61 20.15 -0.82
N LYS A 206 7.84 20.37 -0.38
CA LYS A 206 8.97 19.50 -0.73
C LYS A 206 8.80 18.07 -0.21
N ILE A 207 8.26 17.90 1.00
CA ILE A 207 7.99 16.58 1.58
C ILE A 207 6.80 15.94 0.86
N ALA A 208 5.72 16.67 0.64
CA ALA A 208 4.56 16.19 -0.10
C ALA A 208 4.93 15.69 -1.50
N ASP A 209 5.84 16.37 -2.18
CA ASP A 209 6.37 15.98 -3.50
C ASP A 209 7.20 14.68 -3.44
N SER A 210 7.69 14.27 -2.29
CA SER A 210 8.46 13.03 -2.12
C SER A 210 7.62 11.84 -1.67
N VAL A 211 6.46 12.08 -1.02
CA VAL A 211 5.55 11.02 -0.55
C VAL A 211 4.83 10.39 -1.72
N ARG A 212 4.85 9.06 -1.80
CA ARG A 212 4.08 8.32 -2.80
C ARG A 212 2.63 8.21 -2.37
N VAL A 213 1.72 8.47 -3.31
CA VAL A 213 0.27 8.30 -3.14
C VAL A 213 -0.18 7.21 -4.10
N LEU A 214 -0.73 6.13 -3.57
CA LEU A 214 -1.19 4.97 -4.33
C LEU A 214 -2.71 5.00 -4.48
N TYR A 215 -3.18 4.44 -5.57
CA TYR A 215 -4.58 4.12 -5.74
C TYR A 215 -4.87 2.70 -5.24
N GLY A 216 -5.80 2.55 -4.30
CA GLY A 216 -6.17 1.28 -3.64
C GLY A 216 -7.52 0.70 -4.08
N GLY A 217 -8.11 1.20 -5.15
CA GLY A 217 -9.33 0.62 -5.73
C GLY A 217 -9.06 -0.54 -6.67
N SER A 218 -10.03 -0.86 -7.53
CA SER A 218 -9.88 -1.95 -8.49
C SER A 218 -8.87 -1.61 -9.59
N VAL A 219 -7.70 -2.25 -9.54
CA VAL A 219 -6.61 -2.11 -10.53
C VAL A 219 -6.46 -3.38 -11.34
N ASN A 220 -6.33 -3.23 -12.66
CA ASN A 220 -6.09 -4.31 -13.60
C ASN A 220 -5.26 -3.80 -14.79
N ALA A 221 -4.82 -4.71 -15.69
CA ALA A 221 -3.98 -4.36 -16.84
C ALA A 221 -4.62 -3.34 -17.82
N LYS A 222 -5.96 -3.21 -17.83
CA LYS A 222 -6.65 -2.28 -18.73
C LYS A 222 -6.66 -0.85 -18.22
N ASN A 223 -6.65 -0.65 -16.89
CA ASN A 223 -6.78 0.68 -16.30
C ASN A 223 -5.53 1.20 -15.59
N VAL A 224 -4.57 0.34 -15.22
CA VAL A 224 -3.37 0.75 -14.48
C VAL A 224 -2.58 1.83 -15.22
N GLY A 225 -2.45 1.73 -16.54
CA GLY A 225 -1.71 2.72 -17.34
C GLY A 225 -2.33 4.12 -17.28
N GLU A 226 -3.66 4.22 -17.33
CA GLU A 226 -4.37 5.50 -17.20
C GLU A 226 -4.26 6.04 -15.76
N ILE A 227 -4.33 5.17 -14.76
CA ILE A 227 -4.26 5.54 -13.35
C ILE A 227 -2.87 6.09 -13.01
N VAL A 228 -1.79 5.37 -13.33
CA VAL A 228 -0.42 5.81 -13.02
C VAL A 228 0.10 6.95 -13.90
N ALA A 229 -0.62 7.28 -14.97
CA ALA A 229 -0.35 8.47 -15.79
C ALA A 229 -0.85 9.77 -15.16
N ARG A 230 -1.59 9.70 -14.05
CA ARG A 230 -2.08 10.88 -13.33
C ARG A 230 -0.96 11.49 -12.48
N ASP A 231 -0.95 12.83 -12.39
CA ASP A 231 0.13 13.60 -11.76
C ASP A 231 0.36 13.27 -10.28
N ASP A 232 -0.73 12.90 -9.56
CA ASP A 232 -0.69 12.67 -8.11
C ASP A 232 -0.83 11.20 -7.72
N ILE A 233 -0.76 10.26 -8.67
CA ILE A 233 -0.84 8.83 -8.42
C ILE A 233 0.49 8.15 -8.75
N ASP A 234 1.11 7.55 -7.75
CA ASP A 234 2.46 6.99 -7.81
C ASP A 234 2.45 5.45 -7.80
N GLY A 235 1.35 4.83 -8.19
CA GLY A 235 1.22 3.37 -8.26
C GLY A 235 -0.09 2.85 -7.69
N GLY A 236 -0.08 1.61 -7.23
CA GLY A 236 -1.29 0.94 -6.75
C GLY A 236 -1.09 0.02 -5.56
N LEU A 237 -2.09 0.01 -4.65
CA LEU A 237 -2.27 -1.04 -3.66
C LEU A 237 -3.30 -2.03 -4.23
N VAL A 238 -2.81 -3.16 -4.72
CA VAL A 238 -3.55 -4.09 -5.58
C VAL A 238 -4.04 -5.29 -4.78
N GLY A 239 -5.35 -5.54 -4.78
CA GLY A 239 -5.96 -6.72 -4.16
C GLY A 239 -5.96 -7.93 -5.10
N GLY A 240 -7.14 -8.36 -5.58
CA GLY A 240 -7.35 -9.60 -6.31
C GLY A 240 -6.39 -9.88 -7.48
N ALA A 241 -6.05 -8.86 -8.27
CA ALA A 241 -5.10 -9.02 -9.38
C ALA A 241 -3.66 -9.35 -8.91
N SER A 242 -3.33 -9.15 -7.63
CA SER A 242 -2.04 -9.54 -7.06
C SER A 242 -1.94 -11.03 -6.72
N LEU A 243 -3.04 -11.78 -6.78
CA LEU A 243 -3.08 -13.23 -6.57
C LEU A 243 -2.78 -14.03 -7.85
N ASP A 244 -2.58 -13.34 -8.98
CA ASP A 244 -2.12 -13.91 -10.24
C ASP A 244 -0.77 -13.31 -10.61
N GLY A 245 0.28 -14.15 -10.69
CA GLY A 245 1.65 -13.67 -10.87
C GLY A 245 1.89 -12.97 -12.21
N GLU A 246 1.25 -13.43 -13.29
CA GLU A 246 1.37 -12.82 -14.61
C GLU A 246 0.63 -11.49 -14.69
N GLN A 247 -0.58 -11.43 -14.14
CA GLN A 247 -1.33 -10.17 -14.05
C GLN A 247 -0.56 -9.15 -13.21
N PHE A 248 -0.07 -9.54 -12.05
CA PHE A 248 0.66 -8.63 -11.17
C PHE A 248 1.96 -8.12 -11.79
N ALA A 249 2.73 -9.00 -12.44
CA ALA A 249 3.91 -8.61 -13.21
C ALA A 249 3.55 -7.66 -14.37
N THR A 250 2.42 -7.89 -15.06
CA THR A 250 1.92 -6.99 -16.12
C THR A 250 1.61 -5.60 -15.57
N LEU A 251 0.95 -5.50 -14.41
CA LEU A 251 0.67 -4.22 -13.76
C LEU A 251 1.98 -3.46 -13.44
N ALA A 252 2.97 -4.15 -12.89
CA ALA A 252 4.27 -3.57 -12.58
C ALA A 252 5.01 -3.11 -13.85
N ALA A 253 4.99 -3.90 -14.93
CA ALA A 253 5.62 -3.53 -16.18
C ALA A 253 4.98 -2.28 -16.82
N ILE A 254 3.65 -2.19 -16.82
CA ILE A 254 2.93 -1.02 -17.33
C ILE A 254 3.25 0.22 -16.49
N ALA A 255 3.25 0.10 -15.15
CA ALA A 255 3.62 1.19 -14.26
C ALA A 255 5.07 1.66 -14.46
N ALA A 256 5.95 0.77 -14.91
CA ALA A 256 7.33 1.10 -15.30
C ALA A 256 7.47 1.74 -16.69
N GLY A 257 6.37 1.95 -17.40
CA GLY A 257 6.33 2.58 -18.73
C GLY A 257 6.58 1.64 -19.89
N GLY A 258 6.35 0.33 -19.72
CA GLY A 258 6.50 -0.62 -20.80
C GLY A 258 5.55 -1.81 -20.74
N PRO A 259 5.26 -2.46 -21.87
CA PRO A 259 4.61 -3.76 -21.86
C PRO A 259 5.57 -4.83 -21.35
N LEU A 260 5.04 -5.95 -20.85
CA LEU A 260 5.83 -7.17 -20.75
C LEU A 260 6.27 -7.60 -22.14
N PRO A 261 7.48 -8.13 -22.27
CA PRO A 261 7.96 -8.65 -23.55
C PRO A 261 7.14 -9.84 -24.03
#